data_2dd11c5c1e0ffdaa062c87f252e87a72
#
_entry.id   2dd11c5c1e0ffdaa062c87f252e87a72
#
_cell.length_a   1.000
_cell.length_b   1.000
_cell.length_c   1.000
_cell.angle_alpha   90.00
_cell.angle_beta   90.00
_cell.angle_gamma   90.00
#
_symmetry.space_group_name_H-M   'P 1'
#
loop_
_entity.id
_entity.type
_entity.pdbx_description
1 polymer ?
#
loop_
_entity_poly.entity_id
_entity_poly.type
_entity_poly.pdbx_seq_one_letter_code
_entity_poly.pdbx_strand_id
1 'polypeptide(L)'
;MQENREGRMETIIYDTGIIGKLKIKGNQKEIREIAFLRDPFPSVFFEGSVLPAVEEPAYTRNNLNCAEVAPVLKKACRQIQEYLEEEREEFTFPIRMEGTRFQEEVWCAMLDIPYGETRTYREIAEAAGSPKAWRAVGIAANHNRLPLVIPCHRVIGSRGRLTGYNGGLDIKEKLLTIESHRTMQKQLEE
;
A
#
# COMPACT_ATOMS: atom_id res chain seq x y z
N MET A 1 -9.81 12.03 33.84
CA MET A 1 -9.18 10.77 33.40
C MET A 1 -8.97 10.85 31.87
N GLN A 2 -7.80 11.31 31.44
CA GLN A 2 -7.38 11.22 30.03
C GLN A 2 -6.77 9.82 29.84
N GLU A 3 -7.63 8.84 29.58
CA GLU A 3 -7.18 7.50 29.23
C GLU A 3 -6.37 7.56 27.92
N ASN A 4 -5.22 7.00 28.01
CA ASN A 4 -4.15 6.73 27.06
C ASN A 4 -4.63 6.49 25.60
N ARG A 5 -5.07 7.53 24.90
CA ARG A 5 -5.46 7.48 23.47
C ARG A 5 -4.27 7.23 22.55
N GLU A 6 -3.04 7.45 23.01
CA GLU A 6 -1.84 7.37 22.18
C GLU A 6 -1.52 5.97 21.64
N GLY A 7 -1.84 4.92 22.39
CA GLY A 7 -1.58 3.53 21.99
C GLY A 7 -2.78 2.83 21.32
N ARG A 8 -3.96 3.42 21.36
CA ARG A 8 -5.17 2.80 20.80
C ARG A 8 -5.07 2.71 19.29
N MET A 9 -5.21 1.49 18.77
CA MET A 9 -5.29 1.24 17.34
C MET A 9 -6.65 1.63 16.80
N GLU A 10 -6.64 2.40 15.73
CA GLU A 10 -7.82 2.78 14.96
C GLU A 10 -7.74 2.15 13.58
N THR A 11 -8.90 1.80 13.04
CA THR A 11 -9.03 1.27 11.67
C THR A 11 -10.05 2.11 10.94
N ILE A 12 -9.72 2.52 9.73
CA ILE A 12 -10.64 3.23 8.84
C ILE A 12 -10.69 2.54 7.48
N ILE A 13 -11.83 2.66 6.83
CA ILE A 13 -12.02 2.28 5.43
C ILE A 13 -11.97 3.59 4.62
N TYR A 14 -11.04 3.68 3.68
CA TYR A 14 -10.87 4.82 2.81
C TYR A 14 -11.16 4.44 1.36
N ASP A 15 -12.14 5.08 0.76
CA ASP A 15 -12.45 4.91 -0.66
C ASP A 15 -11.68 5.92 -1.50
N THR A 16 -10.74 5.42 -2.29
CA THR A 16 -9.89 6.26 -3.14
C THR A 16 -10.58 6.71 -4.43
N GLY A 17 -11.65 6.03 -4.85
CA GLY A 17 -12.28 6.25 -6.16
C GLY A 17 -11.41 5.81 -7.36
N ILE A 18 -10.13 5.50 -7.14
CA ILE A 18 -9.16 5.17 -8.20
C ILE A 18 -8.75 3.70 -8.16
N ILE A 19 -8.29 3.20 -7.01
CA ILE A 19 -7.87 1.80 -6.82
C ILE A 19 -8.79 1.05 -5.86
N GLY A 20 -10.00 1.56 -5.61
CA GLY A 20 -10.98 0.99 -4.70
C GLY A 20 -10.74 1.35 -3.25
N LYS A 21 -11.31 0.55 -2.35
CA LYS A 21 -11.28 0.80 -0.91
C LYS A 21 -10.02 0.24 -0.27
N LEU A 22 -9.45 1.00 0.65
CA LEU A 22 -8.32 0.63 1.48
C LEU A 22 -8.74 0.55 2.94
N LYS A 23 -8.36 -0.51 3.63
CA LYS A 23 -8.34 -0.56 5.08
C LYS A 23 -7.02 0.02 5.56
N ILE A 24 -7.06 1.08 6.37
CA ILE A 24 -5.87 1.71 6.94
C ILE A 24 -5.96 1.59 8.45
N LYS A 25 -4.93 1.01 9.06
CA LYS A 25 -4.84 0.78 10.50
C LYS A 25 -3.61 1.45 11.08
N GLY A 26 -3.78 2.17 12.15
CA GLY A 26 -2.71 2.88 12.84
C GLY A 26 -3.15 3.38 14.20
N ASN A 27 -2.35 4.24 14.80
CA ASN A 27 -2.65 4.94 16.05
C ASN A 27 -2.35 6.44 15.89
N GLN A 28 -2.24 7.17 16.99
CA GLN A 28 -1.93 8.61 16.95
C GLN A 28 -0.51 8.92 16.41
N LYS A 29 0.39 7.91 16.35
CA LYS A 29 1.81 8.09 16.04
C LYS A 29 2.23 7.55 14.68
N GLU A 30 1.65 6.42 14.23
CA GLU A 30 2.15 5.67 13.08
C GLU A 30 1.06 4.83 12.38
N ILE A 31 1.25 4.57 11.10
CA ILE A 31 0.48 3.61 10.32
C ILE A 31 1.18 2.25 10.38
N ARG A 32 0.41 1.18 10.60
CA ARG A 32 0.92 -0.20 10.72
C ARG A 32 0.39 -1.14 9.64
N GLU A 33 -0.73 -0.79 9.02
CA GLU A 33 -1.33 -1.64 7.98
C GLU A 33 -2.09 -0.79 6.97
N ILE A 34 -1.91 -1.13 5.71
CA ILE A 34 -2.73 -0.70 4.59
C ILE A 34 -3.10 -1.99 3.84
N ALA A 35 -4.37 -2.23 3.59
CA ALA A 35 -4.82 -3.41 2.87
C ALA A 35 -5.87 -3.04 1.83
N PHE A 36 -5.78 -3.64 0.64
CA PHE A 36 -6.80 -3.49 -0.38
C PHE A 36 -8.04 -4.29 0.02
N LEU A 37 -9.19 -3.63 0.05
CA LEU A 37 -10.48 -4.28 0.20
C LEU A 37 -11.02 -4.54 -1.21
N ARG A 38 -11.05 -5.81 -1.58
CA ARG A 38 -11.76 -6.24 -2.77
C ARG A 38 -13.19 -6.52 -2.39
N ASP A 39 -14.13 -6.04 -3.18
CA ASP A 39 -15.51 -6.51 -3.07
C ASP A 39 -15.48 -8.04 -3.19
N PRO A 40 -16.24 -8.76 -2.34
CA PRO A 40 -16.32 -10.19 -2.46
C PRO A 40 -16.72 -10.51 -3.91
N PHE A 41 -16.04 -11.48 -4.51
CA PHE A 41 -16.22 -11.95 -5.88
C PHE A 41 -17.67 -11.86 -6.34
N PRO A 42 -17.93 -11.62 -7.66
CA PRO A 42 -19.27 -11.75 -8.18
C PRO A 42 -19.82 -13.08 -7.72
N SER A 43 -20.94 -12.99 -7.03
CA SER A 43 -21.66 -14.07 -6.36
C SER A 43 -21.71 -15.35 -7.19
N VAL A 44 -20.76 -16.24 -7.01
CA VAL A 44 -21.01 -17.66 -7.25
C VAL A 44 -21.65 -18.14 -5.95
N PHE A 45 -22.94 -18.35 -6.03
CA PHE A 45 -23.81 -18.77 -4.94
C PHE A 45 -23.22 -19.94 -4.14
N PHE A 46 -22.83 -19.70 -2.90
CA PHE A 46 -22.98 -20.66 -1.84
C PHE A 46 -24.03 -20.11 -0.87
N GLU A 47 -25.25 -20.59 -1.02
CA GLU A 47 -26.29 -20.39 -0.02
C GLU A 47 -25.77 -20.85 1.35
N GLY A 48 -25.72 -19.96 2.31
CA GLY A 48 -25.60 -20.32 3.71
C GLY A 48 -24.55 -19.64 4.59
N SER A 49 -23.71 -18.74 4.12
CA SER A 49 -22.82 -17.99 5.01
C SER A 49 -23.06 -16.49 4.88
N VAL A 50 -23.93 -16.01 5.75
CA VAL A 50 -24.07 -14.57 6.03
C VAL A 50 -22.81 -14.16 6.80
N LEU A 51 -21.79 -13.66 6.09
CA LEU A 51 -20.78 -12.86 6.77
C LEU A 51 -21.49 -11.58 7.22
N PRO A 52 -21.32 -11.16 8.50
CA PRO A 52 -21.90 -9.91 8.93
C PRO A 52 -21.32 -8.79 8.04
N ALA A 53 -22.19 -8.06 7.38
CA ALA A 53 -21.85 -6.82 6.71
C ALA A 53 -21.34 -5.88 7.80
N VAL A 54 -20.02 -5.72 7.89
CA VAL A 54 -19.44 -4.65 8.68
C VAL A 54 -19.66 -3.39 7.85
N GLU A 55 -20.78 -2.73 8.09
CA GLU A 55 -21.03 -1.38 7.61
C GLU A 55 -20.17 -0.40 8.41
N GLU A 56 -18.86 -0.46 8.25
CA GLU A 56 -18.02 0.63 8.68
C GLU A 56 -18.16 1.74 7.63
N PRO A 57 -18.49 2.98 8.05
CA PRO A 57 -18.61 4.07 7.11
C PRO A 57 -17.30 4.30 6.38
N ALA A 58 -17.33 4.19 5.05
CA ALA A 58 -16.16 4.47 4.24
C ALA A 58 -15.87 5.97 4.28
N TYR A 59 -14.63 6.33 4.59
CA TYR A 59 -14.16 7.70 4.47
C TYR A 59 -13.77 7.97 3.03
N THR A 60 -14.08 9.15 2.55
CA THR A 60 -13.68 9.67 1.24
C THR A 60 -12.93 10.99 1.44
N ARG A 61 -12.34 11.54 0.38
CA ARG A 61 -11.72 12.88 0.42
C ARG A 61 -12.65 13.93 1.04
N ASN A 62 -13.94 13.83 0.82
CA ASN A 62 -14.91 14.85 1.22
C ASN A 62 -15.34 14.77 2.71
N ASN A 63 -15.24 13.60 3.35
CA ASN A 63 -15.70 13.40 4.72
C ASN A 63 -14.57 13.04 5.72
N LEU A 64 -13.31 13.09 5.29
CA LEU A 64 -12.15 12.72 6.11
C LEU A 64 -11.88 13.66 7.30
N ASN A 65 -12.50 14.82 7.33
CA ASN A 65 -12.29 15.84 8.37
C ASN A 65 -13.06 15.60 9.67
N CYS A 66 -13.64 14.42 9.86
CA CYS A 66 -14.24 14.00 11.12
C CYS A 66 -13.25 14.15 12.28
N ALA A 67 -13.66 14.79 13.39
CA ALA A 67 -12.81 15.07 14.54
C ALA A 67 -12.33 13.78 15.26
N GLU A 68 -12.99 12.67 15.03
CA GLU A 68 -12.75 11.39 15.69
C GLU A 68 -11.57 10.59 15.12
N VAL A 69 -11.14 10.88 13.88
CA VAL A 69 -10.05 10.14 13.21
C VAL A 69 -8.69 10.72 13.58
N ALA A 70 -7.74 9.84 13.92
CA ALA A 70 -6.37 10.24 14.27
C ALA A 70 -5.69 11.06 13.15
N PRO A 71 -4.94 12.13 13.49
CA PRO A 71 -4.28 12.99 12.50
C PRO A 71 -3.37 12.24 11.53
N VAL A 72 -2.69 11.18 12.00
CA VAL A 72 -1.81 10.34 11.17
C VAL A 72 -2.59 9.59 10.11
N LEU A 73 -3.77 9.03 10.46
CA LEU A 73 -4.66 8.38 9.51
C LEU A 73 -5.20 9.35 8.46
N LYS A 74 -5.60 10.56 8.87
CA LYS A 74 -6.02 11.62 7.93
C LYS A 74 -4.89 12.01 6.97
N LYS A 75 -3.68 12.15 7.50
CA LYS A 75 -2.47 12.45 6.70
C LYS A 75 -2.21 11.33 5.69
N ALA A 76 -2.30 10.07 6.10
CA ALA A 76 -2.11 8.93 5.23
C ALA A 76 -3.13 8.91 4.09
N CYS A 77 -4.42 9.05 4.38
CA CYS A 77 -5.46 9.11 3.35
C CYS A 77 -5.23 10.23 2.35
N ARG A 78 -4.93 11.45 2.83
CA ARG A 78 -4.65 12.59 1.96
C ARG A 78 -3.45 12.34 1.05
N GLN A 79 -2.34 11.85 1.60
CA GLN A 79 -1.13 11.61 0.82
C GLN A 79 -1.31 10.44 -0.17
N ILE A 80 -2.09 9.42 0.18
CA ILE A 80 -2.45 8.35 -0.76
C ILE A 80 -3.28 8.92 -1.91
N GLN A 81 -4.22 9.83 -1.63
CA GLN A 81 -5.02 10.46 -2.66
C GLN A 81 -4.16 11.32 -3.59
N GLU A 82 -3.31 12.19 -3.03
CA GLU A 82 -2.36 13.03 -3.76
C GLU A 82 -1.44 12.18 -4.65
N TYR A 83 -0.98 11.01 -4.16
CA TYR A 83 -0.16 10.09 -4.94
C TYR A 83 -0.93 9.49 -6.12
N LEU A 84 -2.18 9.06 -5.91
CA LEU A 84 -3.02 8.51 -6.96
C LEU A 84 -3.48 9.54 -8.00
N GLU A 85 -3.50 10.82 -7.62
CA GLU A 85 -3.80 11.97 -8.48
C GLU A 85 -2.53 12.57 -9.13
N GLU A 86 -1.38 11.89 -9.00
CA GLU A 86 -0.08 12.31 -9.57
C GLU A 86 0.46 13.63 -8.98
N GLU A 87 -0.03 14.05 -7.82
CA GLU A 87 0.41 15.27 -7.13
C GLU A 87 1.59 15.01 -6.17
N ARG A 88 1.86 13.73 -5.83
CA ARG A 88 2.85 13.31 -4.84
C ARG A 88 3.61 12.06 -5.28
N GLU A 89 4.88 11.97 -4.91
CA GLU A 89 5.75 10.81 -5.19
C GLU A 89 6.21 10.08 -3.92
N GLU A 90 6.26 10.79 -2.78
CA GLU A 90 6.78 10.27 -1.52
C GLU A 90 5.76 10.41 -0.38
N PHE A 91 5.76 9.45 0.54
CA PHE A 91 4.94 9.47 1.74
C PHE A 91 5.74 9.97 2.93
N THR A 92 5.17 10.90 3.71
CA THR A 92 5.83 11.51 4.88
C THR A 92 5.10 11.25 6.21
N PHE A 93 4.09 10.38 6.21
CA PHE A 93 3.49 9.93 7.46
C PHE A 93 4.33 8.81 8.09
N PRO A 94 4.42 8.76 9.43
CA PRO A 94 5.17 7.72 10.11
C PRO A 94 4.56 6.35 9.87
N ILE A 95 5.41 5.37 9.62
CA ILE A 95 5.03 3.96 9.47
C ILE A 95 5.79 3.09 10.46
N ARG A 96 5.25 1.91 10.75
CA ARG A 96 5.96 0.86 11.46
C ARG A 96 5.93 -0.42 10.65
N MET A 97 7.09 -0.87 10.25
CA MET A 97 7.31 -2.19 9.67
C MET A 97 7.38 -3.23 10.79
N GLU A 98 6.69 -4.35 10.61
CA GLU A 98 6.73 -5.49 11.52
C GLU A 98 6.87 -6.77 10.71
N GLY A 99 8.07 -7.35 10.74
CA GLY A 99 8.39 -8.55 9.97
C GLY A 99 9.55 -9.33 10.57
N THR A 100 9.92 -10.43 9.92
CA THR A 100 11.21 -11.08 10.20
C THR A 100 12.34 -10.20 9.68
N ARG A 101 13.55 -10.39 10.19
CA ARG A 101 14.74 -9.66 9.75
C ARG A 101 14.90 -9.67 8.21
N PHE A 102 14.73 -10.82 7.60
CA PHE A 102 14.80 -10.94 6.13
C PHE A 102 13.69 -10.14 5.43
N GLN A 103 12.45 -10.17 5.95
CA GLN A 103 11.35 -9.37 5.37
C GLN A 103 11.65 -7.87 5.47
N GLU A 104 12.15 -7.41 6.59
CA GLU A 104 12.50 -6.00 6.79
C GLU A 104 13.66 -5.57 5.86
N GLU A 105 14.70 -6.39 5.71
CA GLU A 105 15.79 -6.16 4.75
C GLU A 105 15.27 -6.06 3.30
N VAL A 106 14.34 -6.94 2.91
CA VAL A 106 13.68 -6.90 1.59
C VAL A 106 12.82 -5.65 1.44
N TRP A 107 12.04 -5.29 2.45
CA TRP A 107 11.19 -4.09 2.40
C TRP A 107 12.00 -2.80 2.37
N CYS A 108 13.13 -2.73 3.06
CA CYS A 108 14.07 -1.61 2.94
C CYS A 108 14.61 -1.50 1.51
N ALA A 109 15.06 -2.61 0.92
CA ALA A 109 15.51 -2.62 -0.48
C ALA A 109 14.40 -2.21 -1.48
N MET A 110 13.13 -2.46 -1.16
CA MET A 110 12.00 -1.98 -1.97
C MET A 110 11.76 -0.47 -1.81
N LEU A 111 11.95 0.07 -0.60
CA LEU A 111 11.83 1.52 -0.36
C LEU A 111 12.85 2.33 -1.14
N ASP A 112 14.01 1.74 -1.47
CA ASP A 112 15.06 2.37 -2.26
C ASP A 112 14.76 2.39 -3.77
N ILE A 113 13.64 1.81 -4.23
CA ILE A 113 13.23 1.89 -5.64
C ILE A 113 12.62 3.28 -5.89
N PRO A 114 13.21 4.11 -6.76
CA PRO A 114 12.67 5.43 -7.05
C PRO A 114 11.26 5.37 -7.65
N TYR A 115 10.52 6.46 -7.51
CA TYR A 115 9.23 6.64 -8.18
C TYR A 115 9.37 6.50 -9.71
N GLY A 116 8.47 5.75 -10.34
CA GLY A 116 8.49 5.50 -11.78
C GLY A 116 9.52 4.48 -12.25
N GLU A 117 10.33 3.92 -11.35
CA GLU A 117 11.28 2.88 -11.68
C GLU A 117 10.81 1.49 -11.22
N THR A 118 11.35 0.47 -11.84
CA THR A 118 11.09 -0.92 -11.46
C THR A 118 12.36 -1.69 -11.22
N ARG A 119 12.30 -2.71 -10.36
CA ARG A 119 13.38 -3.67 -10.13
C ARG A 119 12.84 -5.09 -10.23
N THR A 120 13.69 -6.01 -10.65
CA THR A 120 13.35 -7.43 -10.65
C THR A 120 13.48 -8.03 -9.24
N TYR A 121 12.82 -9.14 -8.99
CA TYR A 121 12.99 -9.90 -7.73
C TYR A 121 14.45 -10.27 -7.46
N ARG A 122 15.26 -10.44 -8.51
CA ARG A 122 16.68 -10.74 -8.37
C ARG A 122 17.46 -9.54 -7.87
N GLU A 123 17.26 -8.38 -8.47
CA GLU A 123 17.90 -7.12 -8.04
C GLU A 123 17.54 -6.78 -6.59
N ILE A 124 16.29 -6.99 -6.18
CA ILE A 124 15.90 -6.82 -4.77
C ILE A 124 16.59 -7.85 -3.86
N ALA A 125 16.74 -9.10 -4.29
CA ALA A 125 17.46 -10.12 -3.52
C ALA A 125 18.95 -9.76 -3.35
N GLU A 126 19.57 -9.20 -4.38
CA GLU A 126 20.94 -8.71 -4.35
C GLU A 126 21.08 -7.51 -3.39
N ALA A 127 20.19 -6.52 -3.50
CA ALA A 127 20.16 -5.36 -2.63
C ALA A 127 19.90 -5.72 -1.15
N ALA A 128 19.07 -6.73 -0.88
CA ALA A 128 18.83 -7.27 0.47
C ALA A 128 19.94 -8.21 0.97
N GLY A 129 21.11 -8.26 0.31
CA GLY A 129 22.25 -9.10 0.72
C GLY A 129 22.04 -10.60 0.56
N SER A 130 21.02 -11.03 -0.17
CA SER A 130 20.65 -12.44 -0.32
C SER A 130 20.39 -12.82 -1.78
N PRO A 131 21.40 -12.76 -2.68
CA PRO A 131 21.22 -12.84 -4.14
C PRO A 131 20.57 -14.11 -4.66
N LYS A 132 20.64 -15.20 -3.89
CA LYS A 132 19.99 -16.49 -4.25
C LYS A 132 18.54 -16.59 -3.77
N ALA A 133 18.06 -15.64 -2.98
CA ALA A 133 16.76 -15.71 -2.29
C ALA A 133 15.60 -15.04 -3.06
N TRP A 134 15.70 -14.84 -4.38
CA TRP A 134 14.70 -14.13 -5.18
C TRP A 134 13.26 -14.68 -5.06
N ARG A 135 13.09 -16.01 -4.81
CA ARG A 135 11.75 -16.59 -4.54
C ARG A 135 11.22 -16.17 -3.18
N ALA A 136 12.10 -16.11 -2.16
CA ALA A 136 11.74 -15.66 -0.83
C ALA A 136 11.43 -14.15 -0.81
N VAL A 137 12.05 -13.35 -1.69
CA VAL A 137 11.67 -11.94 -1.93
C VAL A 137 10.22 -11.83 -2.38
N GLY A 138 9.76 -12.70 -3.29
CA GLY A 138 8.35 -12.75 -3.70
C GLY A 138 7.40 -13.04 -2.52
N ILE A 139 7.79 -13.93 -1.63
CA ILE A 139 7.03 -14.23 -0.40
C ILE A 139 7.04 -13.02 0.54
N ALA A 140 8.18 -12.39 0.76
CA ALA A 140 8.30 -11.18 1.58
C ALA A 140 7.47 -10.02 1.02
N ALA A 141 7.44 -9.84 -0.31
CA ALA A 141 6.59 -8.87 -0.98
C ALA A 141 5.09 -9.11 -0.73
N ASN A 142 4.66 -10.36 -0.71
CA ASN A 142 3.27 -10.72 -0.39
C ASN A 142 2.92 -10.49 1.09
N HIS A 143 3.89 -10.51 1.99
CA HIS A 143 3.71 -10.22 3.41
C HIS A 143 3.82 -8.71 3.73
N ASN A 144 4.05 -7.87 2.73
CA ASN A 144 4.06 -6.43 2.91
C ASN A 144 2.70 -5.93 3.41
N ARG A 145 2.68 -5.41 4.64
CA ARG A 145 1.49 -4.86 5.30
C ARG A 145 1.29 -3.37 5.01
N LEU A 146 2.19 -2.73 4.27
CA LEU A 146 2.19 -1.30 3.96
C LEU A 146 2.33 -1.07 2.44
N PRO A 147 1.50 -1.73 1.60
CA PRO A 147 1.55 -1.51 0.16
C PRO A 147 1.35 -0.03 -0.16
N LEU A 148 1.79 0.41 -1.32
CA LEU A 148 1.97 1.79 -1.76
C LEU A 148 3.21 2.42 -1.13
N VAL A 149 3.27 2.49 0.21
CA VAL A 149 4.40 3.08 0.95
C VAL A 149 5.66 2.25 0.76
N ILE A 150 5.59 0.91 1.00
CA ILE A 150 6.63 -0.02 0.59
C ILE A 150 6.24 -0.49 -0.82
N PRO A 151 6.92 -0.01 -1.87
CA PRO A 151 6.43 -0.07 -3.24
C PRO A 151 6.65 -1.45 -3.88
N CYS A 152 6.06 -2.50 -3.31
CA CYS A 152 6.15 -3.85 -3.86
C CYS A 152 5.51 -3.99 -5.25
N HIS A 153 4.69 -3.02 -5.69
CA HIS A 153 4.20 -2.92 -7.06
C HIS A 153 5.33 -2.62 -8.07
N ARG A 154 6.43 -1.94 -7.66
CA ARG A 154 7.62 -1.67 -8.49
C ARG A 154 8.51 -2.90 -8.69
N VAL A 155 8.23 -4.02 -7.98
CA VAL A 155 8.99 -5.27 -8.16
C VAL A 155 8.31 -6.14 -9.22
N ILE A 156 9.04 -6.43 -10.30
CA ILE A 156 8.54 -7.15 -11.49
C ILE A 156 9.32 -8.45 -11.72
N GLY A 157 8.73 -9.33 -12.51
CA GLY A 157 9.41 -10.53 -12.98
C GLY A 157 10.47 -10.21 -14.03
N SER A 158 11.32 -11.19 -14.33
CA SER A 158 12.27 -11.09 -15.46
C SER A 158 11.53 -10.77 -16.76
N ARG A 159 12.15 -9.99 -17.64
CA ARG A 159 11.60 -9.54 -18.92
C ARG A 159 10.33 -8.66 -18.78
N GLY A 160 10.22 -7.88 -17.70
CA GLY A 160 9.11 -6.95 -17.50
C GLY A 160 7.76 -7.59 -17.15
N ARG A 161 7.72 -8.89 -16.83
CA ARG A 161 6.45 -9.54 -16.53
C ARG A 161 5.86 -9.05 -15.22
N LEU A 162 4.60 -8.65 -15.25
CA LEU A 162 3.84 -8.41 -14.03
C LEU A 162 3.53 -9.75 -13.36
N THR A 163 3.98 -9.91 -12.13
CA THR A 163 3.77 -11.10 -11.33
C THR A 163 3.25 -10.70 -9.96
N GLY A 164 2.48 -11.58 -9.35
CA GLY A 164 1.88 -11.51 -8.03
C GLY A 164 1.87 -10.15 -7.32
N TYR A 165 0.71 -9.68 -6.93
CA TYR A 165 0.55 -8.47 -6.13
C TYR A 165 -0.61 -8.68 -5.15
N ASN A 166 -0.47 -8.24 -3.91
CA ASN A 166 -1.48 -8.44 -2.87
C ASN A 166 -2.80 -7.73 -3.21
N GLY A 167 -2.73 -6.56 -3.85
CA GLY A 167 -3.87 -5.84 -4.40
C GLY A 167 -4.41 -6.39 -5.73
N GLY A 168 -3.73 -7.38 -6.36
CA GLY A 168 -4.04 -7.90 -7.70
C GLY A 168 -3.28 -7.19 -8.81
N LEU A 169 -3.15 -7.87 -9.95
CA LEU A 169 -2.34 -7.38 -11.08
C LEU A 169 -2.94 -6.13 -11.72
N ASP A 170 -4.25 -6.00 -11.72
CA ASP A 170 -5.00 -4.83 -12.18
C ASP A 170 -4.61 -3.55 -11.41
N ILE A 171 -4.52 -3.63 -10.09
CA ILE A 171 -4.07 -2.50 -9.27
C ILE A 171 -2.57 -2.26 -9.46
N LYS A 172 -1.76 -3.31 -9.56
CA LYS A 172 -0.33 -3.18 -9.82
C LYS A 172 -0.06 -2.44 -11.12
N GLU A 173 -0.71 -2.85 -12.20
CA GLU A 173 -0.59 -2.22 -13.52
C GLU A 173 -1.01 -0.75 -13.47
N LYS A 174 -2.13 -0.46 -12.79
CA LYS A 174 -2.62 0.91 -12.62
C LYS A 174 -1.64 1.80 -11.88
N LEU A 175 -1.03 1.31 -10.79
CA LEU A 175 -0.03 2.07 -10.03
C LEU A 175 1.23 2.34 -10.87
N LEU A 176 1.73 1.36 -11.59
CA LEU A 176 2.86 1.54 -12.48
C LEU A 176 2.55 2.51 -13.63
N THR A 177 1.33 2.53 -14.13
CA THR A 177 0.89 3.47 -15.16
C THR A 177 0.86 4.90 -14.62
N ILE A 178 0.30 5.12 -13.43
CA ILE A 178 0.30 6.42 -12.74
C ILE A 178 1.74 6.94 -12.59
N GLU A 179 2.65 6.10 -12.09
CA GLU A 179 4.03 6.50 -11.88
C GLU A 179 4.79 6.81 -13.17
N SER A 180 4.60 6.00 -14.22
CA SER A 180 5.26 6.22 -15.51
C SER A 180 4.75 7.49 -16.19
N HIS A 181 3.46 7.77 -16.11
CA HIS A 181 2.85 8.97 -16.68
C HIS A 181 3.42 10.24 -16.06
N ARG A 182 3.48 10.30 -14.74
CA ARG A 182 4.06 11.42 -13.99
C ARG A 182 5.54 11.65 -14.34
N THR A 183 6.32 10.56 -14.42
CA THR A 183 7.75 10.65 -14.78
C THR A 183 7.94 11.21 -16.19
N MET A 184 7.12 10.79 -17.15
CA MET A 184 7.16 11.31 -18.53
C MET A 184 6.76 12.79 -18.60
N GLN A 185 5.76 13.23 -17.84
CA GLN A 185 5.37 14.63 -17.78
C GLN A 185 6.50 15.53 -17.29
N LYS A 186 7.19 15.14 -16.21
CA LYS A 186 8.34 15.91 -15.69
C LYS A 186 9.46 16.06 -16.71
N GLN A 187 9.76 15.01 -17.48
CA GLN A 187 10.80 15.06 -18.53
C GLN A 187 10.44 15.98 -19.69
N LEU A 188 9.16 16.32 -19.87
CA LEU A 188 8.70 17.26 -20.90
C LEU A 188 8.68 18.72 -20.40
N GLU A 189 8.73 18.93 -19.09
CA GLU A 189 8.72 20.24 -18.44
C GLU A 189 10.14 20.79 -18.17
N GLU A 190 11.18 19.93 -18.24
CA GLU A 190 12.62 20.26 -18.13
C GLU A 190 13.23 20.61 -19.49
#